data_3757d1cc03db43ebdbb04a3c61bcee8f
#
_entry.id   3757d1cc03db43ebdbb04a3c61bcee8f
#
_cell.length_a   1.000
_cell.length_b   1.000
_cell.length_c   1.000
_cell.angle_alpha   90.00
_cell.angle_beta   90.00
_cell.angle_gamma   90.00
#
_symmetry.space_group_name_H-M   'P 1'
#
loop_
_entity.id
_entity.type
_entity.pdbx_description
1 polymer ?
#
loop_
_entity_poly.entity_id
_entity_poly.type
_entity_poly.pdbx_seq_one_letter_code
_entity_poly.pdbx_strand_id
1 'polypeptide(L)'
;MQAEFIAGPRGDLFTLYFPPRPGAPDCGDLIFIPPFAEEMNRARGVVLAQARALAAAGLGVLVLDLYGTGDSDGAFADARWETWRDDIRAARDRLHENGRHDVGLWGLRLGGLLALDTLFDDPKGFSRVVLWEPIASGKAYMDQFLRIGVAEGIEAGGRSLSLDEMRLKLSRTEPVEVAGYVIARILTHAIDRSDLIELAEAVEVPVTWLDCAPPSAERSALVEEARRAGARIDYRSARTTPFWSVLNAKPDAQLLLATVEALTNAHAAG
;
A
#
# COMPACT_ATOMS: atom_id res chain seq x y z
N MET A 1 11.47 12.77 -12.78
CA MET A 1 11.49 12.24 -11.40
C MET A 1 12.17 13.28 -10.53
N GLN A 2 11.53 13.61 -9.42
CA GLN A 2 11.97 14.61 -8.45
C GLN A 2 11.96 13.93 -7.08
N ALA A 3 13.08 14.01 -6.35
CA ALA A 3 13.19 13.52 -4.98
C ALA A 3 13.14 14.73 -4.05
N GLU A 4 12.30 14.67 -3.02
CA GLU A 4 12.20 15.72 -2.01
C GLU A 4 11.82 15.14 -0.65
N PHE A 5 12.16 15.89 0.40
CA PHE A 5 11.59 15.68 1.71
C PHE A 5 10.44 16.68 1.92
N ILE A 6 9.30 16.19 2.35
CA ILE A 6 8.13 17.00 2.69
C ILE A 6 7.90 16.95 4.20
N ALA A 7 7.34 18.02 4.77
CA ALA A 7 6.99 18.03 6.18
C ALA A 7 5.84 17.06 6.46
N GLY A 8 6.09 16.05 7.28
CA GLY A 8 5.09 15.14 7.80
C GLY A 8 4.68 15.49 9.24
N PRO A 9 3.67 14.81 9.80
CA PRO A 9 3.14 15.10 11.14
C PRO A 9 4.15 14.82 12.28
N ARG A 10 5.15 13.96 12.05
CA ARG A 10 6.14 13.53 13.05
C ARG A 10 7.60 13.69 12.63
N GLY A 11 7.86 14.12 11.43
CA GLY A 11 9.19 14.28 10.87
C GLY A 11 9.11 14.41 9.35
N ASP A 12 10.24 14.56 8.70
CA ASP A 12 10.31 14.69 7.26
C ASP A 12 10.06 13.36 6.57
N LEU A 13 9.22 13.39 5.53
CA LEU A 13 8.85 12.24 4.72
C LEU A 13 9.56 12.29 3.38
N PHE A 14 10.25 11.22 3.02
CA PHE A 14 10.89 11.09 1.72
C PHE A 14 9.86 10.76 0.64
N THR A 15 9.92 11.47 -0.48
CA THR A 15 9.05 11.27 -1.63
C THR A 15 9.81 11.26 -2.94
N LEU A 16 9.30 10.45 -3.89
CA LEU A 16 9.75 10.47 -5.28
C LEU A 16 8.57 10.83 -6.18
N TYR A 17 8.54 12.03 -6.72
CA TYR A 17 7.49 12.45 -7.63
C TYR A 17 7.87 12.22 -9.10
N PHE A 18 6.99 11.56 -9.82
CA PHE A 18 7.04 11.34 -11.26
C PHE A 18 5.95 12.21 -11.91
N PRO A 19 6.27 13.42 -12.38
CA PRO A 19 5.28 14.29 -13.01
C PRO A 19 4.74 13.68 -14.30
N PRO A 20 3.50 13.98 -14.69
CA PRO A 20 2.96 13.61 -15.99
C PRO A 20 3.88 14.07 -17.11
N ARG A 21 4.02 13.25 -18.16
CA ARG A 21 4.83 13.62 -19.32
C ARG A 21 4.25 14.87 -20.01
N PRO A 22 5.07 15.90 -20.32
CA PRO A 22 4.60 17.05 -21.05
C PRO A 22 3.91 16.67 -22.37
N GLY A 23 2.71 17.21 -22.60
CA GLY A 23 1.90 16.92 -23.79
C GLY A 23 1.04 15.65 -23.71
N ALA A 24 1.15 14.85 -22.67
CA ALA A 24 0.17 13.80 -22.37
C ALA A 24 -1.12 14.43 -21.80
N PRO A 25 -2.29 13.75 -21.90
CA PRO A 25 -3.50 14.17 -21.18
C PRO A 25 -3.22 14.27 -19.68
N ASP A 26 -3.80 15.26 -19.02
CA ASP A 26 -3.73 15.31 -17.54
C ASP A 26 -4.81 14.38 -16.96
N CYS A 27 -4.37 13.28 -16.37
CA CYS A 27 -5.24 12.25 -15.76
C CYS A 27 -5.21 12.28 -14.22
N GLY A 28 -4.71 13.37 -13.61
CA GLY A 28 -4.55 13.50 -12.16
C GLY A 28 -3.27 12.86 -11.65
N ASP A 29 -3.24 12.62 -10.34
CA ASP A 29 -2.08 12.07 -9.63
C ASP A 29 -2.47 10.89 -8.74
N LEU A 30 -1.51 10.04 -8.43
CA LEU A 30 -1.62 8.96 -7.45
C LEU A 30 -0.54 9.09 -6.39
N ILE A 31 -0.92 8.86 -5.14
CA ILE A 31 0.02 8.64 -4.04
C ILE A 31 0.18 7.13 -3.87
N PHE A 32 1.40 6.63 -4.09
CA PHE A 32 1.71 5.23 -3.83
C PHE A 32 1.97 4.99 -2.35
N ILE A 33 1.23 4.05 -1.78
CA ILE A 33 1.31 3.59 -0.40
C ILE A 33 2.01 2.22 -0.39
N PRO A 34 3.20 2.12 0.24
CA PRO A 34 4.00 0.92 0.18
C PRO A 34 3.39 -0.26 0.93
N PRO A 35 3.77 -1.48 0.58
CA PRO A 35 3.51 -2.65 1.40
C PRO A 35 4.39 -2.64 2.64
N PHE A 36 4.15 -3.55 3.57
CA PHE A 36 4.72 -3.58 4.90
C PHE A 36 6.15 -4.13 4.93
N ALA A 37 7.02 -3.51 5.70
CA ALA A 37 8.35 -4.00 6.04
C ALA A 37 9.19 -4.36 4.80
N GLU A 38 9.74 -5.57 4.74
CA GLU A 38 10.62 -6.01 3.66
C GLU A 38 9.92 -6.12 2.29
N GLU A 39 8.60 -6.29 2.25
CA GLU A 39 7.83 -6.26 0.99
C GLU A 39 8.04 -4.93 0.25
N MET A 40 8.19 -3.80 0.98
CA MET A 40 8.45 -2.48 0.40
C MET A 40 9.76 -2.46 -0.38
N ASN A 41 10.86 -2.95 0.21
CA ASN A 41 12.16 -2.97 -0.43
C ASN A 41 12.15 -3.83 -1.70
N ARG A 42 11.53 -5.00 -1.62
CA ARG A 42 11.44 -5.95 -2.75
C ARG A 42 10.60 -5.41 -3.89
N ALA A 43 9.49 -4.74 -3.59
CA ALA A 43 8.57 -4.19 -4.59
C ALA A 43 9.08 -2.92 -5.26
N ARG A 44 10.01 -2.17 -4.66
CA ARG A 44 10.42 -0.82 -5.09
C ARG A 44 10.76 -0.74 -6.58
N GLY A 45 11.51 -1.69 -7.12
CA GLY A 45 11.89 -1.69 -8.54
C GLY A 45 10.69 -1.76 -9.49
N VAL A 46 9.70 -2.61 -9.18
CA VAL A 46 8.48 -2.77 -9.98
C VAL A 46 7.59 -1.54 -9.85
N VAL A 47 7.44 -1.01 -8.63
CA VAL A 47 6.68 0.22 -8.35
C VAL A 47 7.24 1.43 -9.11
N LEU A 48 8.54 1.63 -9.09
CA LEU A 48 9.17 2.74 -9.83
C LEU A 48 9.04 2.59 -11.35
N ALA A 49 9.02 1.36 -11.87
CA ALA A 49 8.75 1.11 -13.28
C ALA A 49 7.29 1.45 -13.63
N GLN A 50 6.34 1.07 -12.78
CA GLN A 50 4.93 1.44 -12.96
C GLN A 50 4.70 2.94 -12.86
N ALA A 51 5.33 3.62 -11.89
CA ALA A 51 5.24 5.07 -11.76
C ALA A 51 5.71 5.79 -13.04
N ARG A 52 6.79 5.32 -13.67
CA ARG A 52 7.24 5.86 -14.96
C ARG A 52 6.24 5.59 -16.09
N ALA A 53 5.64 4.40 -16.14
CA ALA A 53 4.65 4.05 -17.16
C ALA A 53 3.38 4.92 -17.02
N LEU A 54 2.89 5.12 -15.80
CA LEU A 54 1.76 6.00 -15.50
C LEU A 54 2.07 7.45 -15.85
N ALA A 55 3.23 7.96 -15.47
CA ALA A 55 3.65 9.32 -15.81
C ALA A 55 3.75 9.52 -17.33
N ALA A 56 4.22 8.51 -18.08
CA ALA A 56 4.24 8.54 -19.54
C ALA A 56 2.84 8.59 -20.14
N ALA A 57 1.84 8.05 -19.46
CA ALA A 57 0.43 8.03 -19.87
C ALA A 57 -0.38 9.24 -19.36
N GLY A 58 0.24 10.13 -18.56
CA GLY A 58 -0.41 11.37 -18.10
C GLY A 58 -0.90 11.37 -16.66
N LEU A 59 -0.64 10.30 -15.88
CA LEU A 59 -0.88 10.27 -14.44
C LEU A 59 0.41 10.61 -13.68
N GLY A 60 0.39 11.65 -12.85
CA GLY A 60 1.48 11.87 -11.91
C GLY A 60 1.51 10.77 -10.85
N VAL A 61 2.69 10.44 -10.33
CA VAL A 61 2.82 9.48 -9.24
C VAL A 61 3.79 9.99 -8.20
N LEU A 62 3.32 10.12 -6.97
CA LEU A 62 4.14 10.40 -5.78
C LEU A 62 4.33 9.08 -5.02
N VAL A 63 5.54 8.57 -5.00
CA VAL A 63 5.93 7.40 -4.20
C VAL A 63 6.34 7.93 -2.84
N LEU A 64 5.64 7.51 -1.79
CA LEU A 64 5.82 7.96 -0.41
C LEU A 64 6.51 6.88 0.42
N ASP A 65 7.55 7.27 1.15
CA ASP A 65 8.03 6.49 2.28
C ASP A 65 7.32 7.01 3.54
N LEU A 66 6.61 6.14 4.26
CA LEU A 66 5.86 6.49 5.47
C LEU A 66 6.82 6.72 6.65
N TYR A 67 6.40 7.45 7.67
CA TYR A 67 7.18 7.67 8.88
C TYR A 67 7.71 6.35 9.48
N GLY A 68 9.02 6.30 9.73
CA GLY A 68 9.71 5.11 10.22
C GLY A 68 10.01 4.06 9.15
N THR A 69 9.83 4.37 7.86
CA THR A 69 10.15 3.47 6.74
C THR A 69 11.05 4.16 5.72
N GLY A 70 11.80 3.37 4.96
CA GLY A 70 12.64 3.85 3.85
C GLY A 70 13.62 4.94 4.28
N ASP A 71 13.55 6.09 3.59
CA ASP A 71 14.40 7.26 3.84
C ASP A 71 13.68 8.36 4.63
N SER A 72 12.44 8.12 5.10
CA SER A 72 11.69 9.03 5.97
C SER A 72 12.21 8.99 7.41
N ASP A 73 11.97 10.09 8.15
CA ASP A 73 12.33 10.18 9.55
C ASP A 73 11.66 9.11 10.41
N GLY A 74 12.26 8.85 11.58
CA GLY A 74 11.75 7.97 12.61
C GLY A 74 12.28 6.54 12.54
N ALA A 75 11.97 5.76 13.57
CA ALA A 75 12.27 4.33 13.60
C ALA A 75 10.99 3.52 13.34
N PHE A 76 11.12 2.33 12.73
CA PHE A 76 9.98 1.46 12.47
C PHE A 76 9.22 1.07 13.75
N ALA A 77 9.92 0.99 14.88
CA ALA A 77 9.30 0.77 16.20
C ALA A 77 8.34 1.90 16.62
N ASP A 78 8.53 3.11 16.08
CA ASP A 78 7.70 4.28 16.37
C ASP A 78 6.55 4.46 15.38
N ALA A 79 6.47 3.60 14.36
CA ALA A 79 5.41 3.62 13.36
C ALA A 79 4.03 3.42 14.01
N ARG A 80 3.05 4.17 13.54
CA ARG A 80 1.65 4.12 13.99
C ARG A 80 0.75 4.20 12.77
N TRP A 81 -0.34 3.46 12.81
CA TRP A 81 -1.29 3.41 11.69
C TRP A 81 -1.91 4.79 11.41
N GLU A 82 -2.29 5.50 12.47
CA GLU A 82 -2.85 6.86 12.39
C GLU A 82 -1.81 7.84 11.82
N THR A 83 -0.54 7.74 12.24
CA THR A 83 0.54 8.57 11.69
C THR A 83 0.69 8.32 10.20
N TRP A 84 0.64 7.08 9.74
CA TRP A 84 0.73 6.74 8.33
C TRP A 84 -0.45 7.30 7.51
N ARG A 85 -1.67 7.34 8.06
CA ARG A 85 -2.79 8.04 7.40
C ARG A 85 -2.53 9.55 7.29
N ASP A 86 -1.99 10.15 8.34
CA ASP A 86 -1.64 11.58 8.33
C ASP A 86 -0.47 11.89 7.39
N ASP A 87 0.50 10.97 7.22
CA ASP A 87 1.57 11.07 6.21
C ASP A 87 0.99 11.10 4.78
N ILE A 88 -0.02 10.25 4.51
CA ILE A 88 -0.71 10.22 3.21
C ILE A 88 -1.43 11.55 2.95
N ARG A 89 -2.08 12.13 3.98
CA ARG A 89 -2.71 13.46 3.86
C ARG A 89 -1.68 14.56 3.62
N ALA A 90 -0.54 14.52 4.30
CA ALA A 90 0.54 15.48 4.08
C ALA A 90 1.08 15.40 2.64
N ALA A 91 1.20 14.19 2.09
CA ALA A 91 1.59 13.99 0.70
C ALA A 91 0.54 14.54 -0.29
N ARG A 92 -0.77 14.37 0.00
CA ARG A 92 -1.86 14.99 -0.78
C ARG A 92 -1.78 16.52 -0.72
N ASP A 93 -1.63 17.06 0.47
CA ASP A 93 -1.60 18.52 0.67
C ASP A 93 -0.40 19.13 -0.06
N ARG A 94 0.73 18.43 -0.09
CA ARG A 94 1.89 18.81 -0.91
C ARG A 94 1.59 18.84 -2.41
N LEU A 95 0.84 17.86 -2.92
CA LEU A 95 0.38 17.87 -4.33
C LEU A 95 -0.57 19.03 -4.59
N HIS A 96 -1.50 19.32 -3.66
CA HIS A 96 -2.42 20.46 -3.75
C HIS A 96 -1.68 21.81 -3.81
N GLU A 97 -0.64 21.99 -2.99
CA GLU A 97 0.22 23.19 -3.02
C GLU A 97 0.87 23.39 -4.40
N ASN A 98 1.14 22.30 -5.10
CA ASN A 98 1.68 22.31 -6.46
C ASN A 98 0.59 22.41 -7.56
N GLY A 99 -0.68 22.71 -7.19
CA GLY A 99 -1.80 22.83 -8.10
C GLY A 99 -2.37 21.51 -8.61
N ARG A 100 -2.01 20.38 -7.99
CA ARG A 100 -2.48 19.04 -8.34
C ARG A 100 -3.62 18.63 -7.41
N HIS A 101 -4.88 18.78 -7.85
CA HIS A 101 -6.06 18.60 -6.99
C HIS A 101 -6.81 17.30 -7.24
N ASP A 102 -6.66 16.65 -8.40
CA ASP A 102 -7.21 15.32 -8.67
C ASP A 102 -6.23 14.26 -8.22
N VAL A 103 -6.31 13.89 -6.94
CA VAL A 103 -5.38 12.96 -6.29
C VAL A 103 -6.11 11.69 -5.88
N GLY A 104 -5.59 10.54 -6.33
CA GLY A 104 -6.02 9.21 -5.90
C GLY A 104 -4.95 8.50 -5.06
N LEU A 105 -5.32 7.32 -4.54
CA LEU A 105 -4.43 6.44 -3.78
C LEU A 105 -4.08 5.20 -4.59
N TRP A 106 -2.87 4.70 -4.43
CA TRP A 106 -2.43 3.42 -5.00
C TRP A 106 -1.72 2.61 -3.92
N GLY A 107 -2.40 1.60 -3.39
CA GLY A 107 -1.89 0.75 -2.32
C GLY A 107 -1.50 -0.65 -2.80
N LEU A 108 -0.36 -1.14 -2.34
CA LEU A 108 0.11 -2.51 -2.56
C LEU A 108 0.01 -3.32 -1.28
N ARG A 109 -0.64 -4.49 -1.30
CA ARG A 109 -0.76 -5.41 -0.17
C ARG A 109 -1.37 -4.74 1.06
N LEU A 110 -0.64 -4.65 2.19
CA LEU A 110 -1.09 -3.92 3.39
C LEU A 110 -1.33 -2.43 3.10
N GLY A 111 -0.55 -1.83 2.19
CA GLY A 111 -0.78 -0.46 1.73
C GLY A 111 -2.16 -0.26 1.10
N GLY A 112 -2.77 -1.31 0.57
CA GLY A 112 -4.17 -1.29 0.10
C GLY A 112 -5.17 -1.12 1.23
N LEU A 113 -5.00 -1.81 2.37
CA LEU A 113 -5.85 -1.60 3.55
C LEU A 113 -5.65 -0.19 4.14
N LEU A 114 -4.41 0.30 4.17
CA LEU A 114 -4.13 1.65 4.64
C LEU A 114 -4.76 2.72 3.73
N ALA A 115 -4.77 2.50 2.40
CA ALA A 115 -5.46 3.36 1.45
C ALA A 115 -6.96 3.41 1.72
N LEU A 116 -7.60 2.25 1.92
CA LEU A 116 -9.03 2.15 2.21
C LEU A 116 -9.38 2.80 3.56
N ASP A 117 -8.56 2.58 4.59
CA ASP A 117 -8.77 3.18 5.92
C ASP A 117 -8.57 4.71 5.91
N THR A 118 -7.66 5.20 5.05
CA THR A 118 -7.49 6.64 4.83
C THR A 118 -8.74 7.24 4.17
N LEU A 119 -9.35 6.54 3.20
CA LEU A 119 -10.62 6.94 2.59
C LEU A 119 -11.80 6.83 3.56
N PHE A 120 -11.83 5.82 4.42
CA PHE A 120 -12.86 5.67 5.46
C PHE A 120 -12.89 6.89 6.38
N ASP A 121 -11.70 7.39 6.77
CA ASP A 121 -11.55 8.54 7.67
C ASP A 121 -11.71 9.89 6.93
N ASP A 122 -11.41 9.96 5.63
CA ASP A 122 -11.57 11.14 4.77
C ASP A 122 -12.19 10.76 3.40
N PRO A 123 -13.51 10.50 3.33
CA PRO A 123 -14.17 9.98 2.13
C PRO A 123 -14.10 10.90 0.91
N LYS A 124 -13.85 12.19 1.11
CA LYS A 124 -13.79 13.21 0.04
C LYS A 124 -12.36 13.68 -0.26
N GLY A 125 -11.39 13.19 0.49
CA GLY A 125 -9.99 13.61 0.37
C GLY A 125 -9.29 13.13 -0.91
N PHE A 126 -9.86 12.12 -1.58
CA PHE A 126 -9.25 11.49 -2.75
C PHE A 126 -10.28 11.12 -3.79
N SER A 127 -9.88 11.08 -5.07
CA SER A 127 -10.78 10.90 -6.21
C SER A 127 -10.97 9.45 -6.63
N ARG A 128 -10.03 8.57 -6.31
CA ARG A 128 -10.01 7.14 -6.70
C ARG A 128 -9.07 6.34 -5.82
N VAL A 129 -9.20 5.01 -5.85
CA VAL A 129 -8.22 4.11 -5.24
C VAL A 129 -7.83 2.98 -6.19
N VAL A 130 -6.55 2.67 -6.22
CA VAL A 130 -5.96 1.53 -6.95
C VAL A 130 -5.41 0.55 -5.92
N LEU A 131 -5.84 -0.69 -5.99
CA LEU A 131 -5.42 -1.75 -5.10
C LEU A 131 -4.63 -2.79 -5.90
N TRP A 132 -3.36 -2.96 -5.56
CA TRP A 132 -2.53 -4.03 -6.09
C TRP A 132 -2.44 -5.17 -5.07
N GLU A 133 -2.97 -6.35 -5.42
CA GLU A 133 -2.97 -7.54 -4.58
C GLU A 133 -3.31 -7.23 -3.11
N PRO A 134 -4.43 -6.55 -2.83
CA PRO A 134 -4.76 -6.16 -1.46
C PRO A 134 -4.95 -7.40 -0.57
N ILE A 135 -4.61 -7.26 0.69
CA ILE A 135 -4.89 -8.29 1.70
C ILE A 135 -6.33 -8.15 2.21
N ALA A 136 -6.97 -9.28 2.53
CA ALA A 136 -8.35 -9.27 3.03
C ALA A 136 -8.42 -8.91 4.51
N SER A 137 -7.53 -9.48 5.33
CA SER A 137 -7.53 -9.33 6.80
C SER A 137 -6.15 -8.95 7.31
N GLY A 138 -6.06 -7.83 7.99
CA GLY A 138 -4.83 -7.38 8.64
C GLY A 138 -4.36 -8.38 9.70
N LYS A 139 -5.29 -9.01 10.46
CA LYS A 139 -4.94 -10.03 11.46
C LYS A 139 -4.28 -11.25 10.82
N ALA A 140 -4.87 -11.78 9.76
CA ALA A 140 -4.30 -12.95 9.08
C ALA A 140 -2.93 -12.62 8.48
N TYR A 141 -2.76 -11.40 7.93
CA TYR A 141 -1.50 -10.91 7.41
C TYR A 141 -0.44 -10.78 8.51
N MET A 142 -0.78 -10.18 9.66
CA MET A 142 0.16 -10.07 10.79
C MET A 142 0.55 -11.42 11.38
N ASP A 143 -0.38 -12.38 11.44
CA ASP A 143 -0.05 -13.75 11.86
C ASP A 143 0.95 -14.39 10.88
N GLN A 144 0.78 -14.18 9.56
CA GLN A 144 1.72 -14.66 8.56
C GLN A 144 3.09 -13.98 8.69
N PHE A 145 3.13 -12.67 8.91
CA PHE A 145 4.35 -11.92 9.12
C PHE A 145 5.11 -12.39 10.37
N LEU A 146 4.43 -12.57 11.51
CA LEU A 146 5.04 -13.07 12.76
C LEU A 146 5.60 -14.48 12.59
N ARG A 147 5.00 -15.33 11.75
CA ARG A 147 5.55 -16.66 11.45
C ARG A 147 6.92 -16.62 10.76
N ILE A 148 7.27 -15.55 10.07
CA ILE A 148 8.62 -15.34 9.53
C ILE A 148 9.63 -15.31 10.68
N GLY A 149 9.36 -14.53 11.74
CA GLY A 149 10.23 -14.48 12.93
C GLY A 149 10.33 -15.82 13.68
N VAL A 150 9.26 -16.62 13.68
CA VAL A 150 9.32 -18.00 14.19
C VAL A 150 10.32 -18.83 13.40
N ALA A 151 10.26 -18.78 12.06
CA ALA A 151 11.17 -19.52 11.19
C ALA A 151 12.62 -19.08 11.35
N GLU A 152 12.87 -17.77 11.40
CA GLU A 152 14.21 -17.19 11.64
C GLU A 152 14.81 -17.67 12.97
N GLY A 153 14.01 -17.70 14.03
CA GLY A 153 14.47 -18.20 15.32
C GLY A 153 14.87 -19.68 15.31
N ILE A 154 14.15 -20.50 14.51
CA ILE A 154 14.47 -21.92 14.32
C ILE A 154 15.79 -22.06 13.54
N GLU A 155 15.96 -21.31 12.45
CA GLU A 155 17.17 -21.34 11.62
C GLU A 155 18.41 -20.89 12.37
N ALA A 156 18.29 -19.93 13.29
CA ALA A 156 19.36 -19.46 14.14
C ALA A 156 19.82 -20.49 15.20
N GLY A 157 19.15 -21.64 15.30
CA GLY A 157 19.49 -22.72 16.24
C GLY A 157 19.23 -22.41 17.70
N GLY A 158 18.51 -21.31 18.00
CA GLY A 158 18.11 -20.90 19.33
C GLY A 158 16.71 -21.39 19.72
N ARG A 159 16.23 -20.95 20.89
CA ARG A 159 14.83 -21.11 21.27
C ARG A 159 14.00 -20.13 20.42
N SER A 160 13.32 -20.64 19.40
CA SER A 160 12.34 -19.85 18.66
C SER A 160 11.10 -19.62 19.53
N LEU A 161 10.55 -18.39 19.47
CA LEU A 161 9.23 -18.09 20.02
C LEU A 161 8.16 -18.66 19.09
N SER A 162 7.12 -19.26 19.65
CA SER A 162 5.91 -19.59 18.89
C SER A 162 5.13 -18.31 18.52
N LEU A 163 4.19 -18.43 17.58
CA LEU A 163 3.29 -17.33 17.23
C LEU A 163 2.54 -16.81 18.47
N ASP A 164 2.04 -17.70 19.32
CA ASP A 164 1.30 -17.34 20.53
C ASP A 164 2.19 -16.60 21.53
N GLU A 165 3.45 -17.02 21.69
CA GLU A 165 4.42 -16.31 22.54
C GLU A 165 4.75 -14.92 22.01
N MET A 166 4.89 -14.76 20.68
CA MET A 166 5.07 -13.43 20.05
C MET A 166 3.85 -12.54 20.26
N ARG A 167 2.66 -13.07 20.06
CA ARG A 167 1.39 -12.36 20.31
C ARG A 167 1.25 -11.98 21.79
N LEU A 168 1.65 -12.86 22.69
CA LEU A 168 1.63 -12.59 24.13
C LEU A 168 2.61 -11.46 24.50
N LYS A 169 3.83 -11.45 23.95
CA LYS A 169 4.77 -10.35 24.13
C LYS A 169 4.17 -9.02 23.68
N LEU A 170 3.66 -8.96 22.45
CA LEU A 170 3.00 -7.77 21.92
C LEU A 170 1.84 -7.32 22.82
N SER A 171 1.02 -8.25 23.33
CA SER A 171 -0.08 -7.90 24.25
C SER A 171 0.40 -7.26 25.56
N ARG A 172 1.62 -7.59 26.00
CA ARG A 172 2.28 -7.01 27.17
C ARG A 172 3.08 -5.73 26.88
N THR A 173 2.96 -5.19 25.68
CA THR A 173 3.70 -4.01 25.21
C THR A 173 5.22 -4.27 25.04
N GLU A 174 5.62 -5.53 24.99
CA GLU A 174 6.99 -5.92 24.67
C GLU A 174 7.15 -5.94 23.14
N PRO A 175 8.15 -5.25 22.57
CA PRO A 175 8.37 -5.27 21.13
C PRO A 175 8.82 -6.66 20.66
N VAL A 176 8.50 -6.98 19.42
CA VAL A 176 8.94 -8.21 18.75
C VAL A 176 9.70 -7.82 17.51
N GLU A 177 10.86 -8.43 17.28
CA GLU A 177 11.64 -8.25 16.06
C GLU A 177 11.35 -9.40 15.08
N VAL A 178 11.10 -9.04 13.82
CA VAL A 178 10.89 -9.98 12.71
C VAL A 178 11.59 -9.41 11.49
N ALA A 179 12.45 -10.18 10.86
CA ALA A 179 13.21 -9.79 9.66
C ALA A 179 13.94 -8.43 9.80
N GLY A 180 14.47 -8.14 11.01
CA GLY A 180 15.13 -6.87 11.32
C GLY A 180 14.19 -5.70 11.63
N TYR A 181 12.87 -5.91 11.63
CA TYR A 181 11.87 -4.89 11.96
C TYR A 181 11.37 -5.07 13.39
N VAL A 182 11.56 -4.04 14.21
CA VAL A 182 11.01 -4.00 15.57
C VAL A 182 9.58 -3.51 15.52
N ILE A 183 8.64 -4.36 15.91
CA ILE A 183 7.21 -4.11 15.80
C ILE A 183 6.61 -3.82 17.18
N ALA A 184 5.88 -2.71 17.27
CA ALA A 184 5.19 -2.31 18.49
C ALA A 184 3.73 -2.78 18.51
N ARG A 185 3.21 -3.04 19.72
CA ARG A 185 1.81 -3.44 19.96
C ARG A 185 0.80 -2.53 19.26
N ILE A 186 1.00 -1.20 19.33
CA ILE A 186 0.01 -0.23 18.86
C ILE A 186 -0.20 -0.40 17.35
N LEU A 187 0.89 -0.52 16.57
CA LEU A 187 0.81 -0.75 15.13
C LEU A 187 0.15 -2.11 14.82
N THR A 188 0.60 -3.18 15.49
CA THR A 188 0.03 -4.53 15.31
C THR A 188 -1.47 -4.54 15.60
N HIS A 189 -1.91 -3.91 16.68
CA HIS A 189 -3.32 -3.86 17.06
C HIS A 189 -4.17 -3.11 16.02
N ALA A 190 -3.66 -2.01 15.47
CA ALA A 190 -4.37 -1.27 14.44
C ALA A 190 -4.49 -2.11 13.14
N ILE A 191 -3.40 -2.76 12.71
CA ILE A 191 -3.42 -3.66 11.56
C ILE A 191 -4.38 -4.84 11.78
N ASP A 192 -4.36 -5.47 12.97
CA ASP A 192 -5.22 -6.62 13.30
C ASP A 192 -6.72 -6.30 13.16
N ARG A 193 -7.11 -5.04 13.32
CA ARG A 193 -8.49 -4.57 13.22
C ARG A 193 -8.89 -4.13 11.83
N SER A 194 -7.95 -4.06 10.90
CA SER A 194 -8.24 -3.65 9.53
C SER A 194 -8.76 -4.83 8.72
N ASP A 195 -9.95 -4.69 8.16
CA ASP A 195 -10.60 -5.68 7.29
C ASP A 195 -11.02 -5.01 5.98
N LEU A 196 -10.77 -5.67 4.86
CA LEU A 196 -11.03 -5.10 3.54
C LEU A 196 -12.51 -4.83 3.31
N ILE A 197 -13.40 -5.74 3.72
CA ILE A 197 -14.83 -5.61 3.48
C ILE A 197 -15.42 -4.49 4.33
N GLU A 198 -15.07 -4.43 5.61
CA GLU A 198 -15.50 -3.35 6.50
C GLU A 198 -15.08 -1.97 5.97
N LEU A 199 -13.83 -1.87 5.49
CA LEU A 199 -13.33 -0.61 4.91
C LEU A 199 -13.96 -0.29 3.56
N ALA A 200 -14.30 -1.30 2.75
CA ALA A 200 -14.93 -1.12 1.44
C ALA A 200 -16.35 -0.53 1.53
N GLU A 201 -17.07 -0.73 2.64
CA GLU A 201 -18.43 -0.19 2.86
C GLU A 201 -18.48 1.34 2.79
N ALA A 202 -17.40 2.03 3.16
CA ALA A 202 -17.34 3.49 3.15
C ALA A 202 -16.70 4.08 1.88
N VAL A 203 -16.32 3.25 0.90
CA VAL A 203 -15.65 3.72 -0.31
C VAL A 203 -16.66 4.20 -1.35
N GLU A 204 -16.78 5.52 -1.50
CA GLU A 204 -17.64 6.16 -2.49
C GLU A 204 -16.97 6.41 -3.84
N VAL A 205 -15.64 6.35 -3.89
CA VAL A 205 -14.84 6.61 -5.09
C VAL A 205 -14.65 5.35 -5.94
N PRO A 206 -14.30 5.47 -7.24
CA PRO A 206 -13.97 4.30 -8.06
C PRO A 206 -12.79 3.52 -7.52
N VAL A 207 -12.91 2.20 -7.48
CA VAL A 207 -11.88 1.26 -7.06
C VAL A 207 -11.39 0.48 -8.28
N THR A 208 -10.10 0.56 -8.58
CA THR A 208 -9.43 -0.34 -9.52
C THR A 208 -8.68 -1.40 -8.72
N TRP A 209 -9.10 -2.64 -8.83
CA TRP A 209 -8.46 -3.76 -8.12
C TRP A 209 -7.74 -4.68 -9.10
N LEU A 210 -6.42 -4.76 -8.99
CA LEU A 210 -5.58 -5.65 -9.79
C LEU A 210 -4.95 -6.72 -8.91
N ASP A 211 -5.28 -7.97 -9.20
CA ASP A 211 -4.57 -9.13 -8.66
C ASP A 211 -3.38 -9.51 -9.54
N CYS A 212 -2.29 -9.84 -8.89
CA CYS A 212 -1.07 -10.35 -9.52
C CYS A 212 -1.09 -11.88 -9.71
N ALA A 213 -2.01 -12.56 -9.02
CA ALA A 213 -2.24 -14.00 -9.12
C ALA A 213 -3.32 -14.32 -10.17
N PRO A 214 -3.40 -15.58 -10.67
CA PRO A 214 -4.55 -16.02 -11.44
C PRO A 214 -5.85 -15.87 -10.62
N PRO A 215 -6.98 -15.57 -11.28
CA PRO A 215 -8.28 -15.53 -10.59
C PRO A 215 -8.54 -16.82 -9.82
N SER A 216 -8.99 -16.69 -8.59
CA SER A 216 -9.42 -17.81 -7.74
C SER A 216 -10.88 -17.63 -7.32
N ALA A 217 -11.55 -18.72 -6.93
CA ALA A 217 -12.91 -18.64 -6.41
C ALA A 217 -12.99 -17.80 -5.12
N GLU A 218 -11.99 -17.94 -4.26
CA GLU A 218 -11.89 -17.16 -3.01
C GLU A 218 -11.75 -15.67 -3.30
N ARG A 219 -10.85 -15.29 -4.21
CA ARG A 219 -10.64 -13.89 -4.59
C ARG A 219 -11.88 -13.29 -5.28
N SER A 220 -12.52 -14.07 -6.16
CA SER A 220 -13.76 -13.64 -6.81
C SER A 220 -14.88 -13.43 -5.79
N ALA A 221 -15.01 -14.31 -4.79
CA ALA A 221 -15.99 -14.16 -3.73
C ALA A 221 -15.75 -12.88 -2.90
N LEU A 222 -14.50 -12.59 -2.56
CA LEU A 222 -14.10 -11.39 -1.84
C LEU A 222 -14.44 -10.11 -2.62
N VAL A 223 -14.16 -10.07 -3.93
CA VAL A 223 -14.53 -8.95 -4.80
C VAL A 223 -16.03 -8.74 -4.86
N GLU A 224 -16.82 -9.82 -4.99
CA GLU A 224 -18.27 -9.75 -5.01
C GLU A 224 -18.86 -9.34 -3.64
N GLU A 225 -18.21 -9.71 -2.56
CA GLU A 225 -18.58 -9.26 -1.22
C GLU A 225 -18.33 -7.75 -1.05
N ALA A 226 -17.19 -7.24 -1.45
CA ALA A 226 -16.89 -5.81 -1.43
C ALA A 226 -17.84 -5.00 -2.34
N ARG A 227 -18.24 -5.55 -3.51
CA ARG A 227 -19.27 -4.94 -4.38
C ARG A 227 -20.62 -4.88 -3.70
N ARG A 228 -21.02 -5.95 -2.99
CA ARG A 228 -22.28 -5.98 -2.21
C ARG A 228 -22.25 -5.01 -1.04
N ALA A 229 -21.07 -4.76 -0.47
CA ALA A 229 -20.86 -3.74 0.55
C ALA A 229 -20.97 -2.30 0.01
N GLY A 230 -20.98 -2.11 -1.31
CA GLY A 230 -21.21 -0.81 -1.96
C GLY A 230 -20.05 -0.29 -2.81
N ALA A 231 -18.88 -0.92 -2.75
CA ALA A 231 -17.72 -0.47 -3.50
C ALA A 231 -17.87 -0.65 -5.02
N ARG A 232 -17.54 0.39 -5.79
CA ARG A 232 -17.55 0.36 -7.26
C ARG A 232 -16.22 -0.16 -7.78
N ILE A 233 -16.11 -1.49 -7.93
CA ILE A 233 -14.86 -2.17 -8.24
C ILE A 233 -14.76 -2.55 -9.73
N ASP A 234 -13.74 -2.01 -10.43
CA ASP A 234 -13.19 -2.57 -11.67
C ASP A 234 -12.12 -3.60 -11.29
N TYR A 235 -12.48 -4.88 -11.37
CA TYR A 235 -11.58 -5.99 -11.02
C TYR A 235 -10.87 -6.53 -12.23
N ARG A 236 -9.55 -6.63 -12.12
CA ARG A 236 -8.66 -7.19 -13.15
C ARG A 236 -7.65 -8.15 -12.53
N SER A 237 -7.09 -9.03 -13.35
CA SER A 237 -5.99 -9.91 -12.97
C SER A 237 -4.88 -9.80 -14.03
N ALA A 238 -3.67 -9.54 -13.57
CA ALA A 238 -2.47 -9.57 -14.39
C ALA A 238 -1.52 -10.62 -13.80
N ARG A 239 -1.43 -11.79 -14.46
CA ARG A 239 -0.58 -12.87 -13.95
C ARG A 239 0.89 -12.44 -13.96
N THR A 240 1.45 -12.27 -12.76
CA THR A 240 2.87 -11.93 -12.57
C THR A 240 3.46 -12.68 -11.38
N THR A 241 4.77 -12.64 -11.24
CA THR A 241 5.44 -13.13 -10.03
C THR A 241 5.09 -12.24 -8.83
N PRO A 242 4.94 -12.79 -7.62
CA PRO A 242 4.71 -12.02 -6.40
C PRO A 242 5.97 -11.21 -6.05
N PHE A 243 6.19 -10.11 -6.75
CA PHE A 243 7.41 -9.32 -6.73
C PHE A 243 7.72 -8.69 -5.35
N TRP A 244 6.74 -8.57 -4.48
CA TRP A 244 6.91 -8.13 -3.09
C TRP A 244 7.56 -9.20 -2.19
N SER A 245 7.63 -10.46 -2.64
CA SER A 245 8.25 -11.58 -1.91
C SER A 245 9.56 -12.08 -2.54
N VAL A 246 9.91 -11.61 -3.73
CA VAL A 246 11.07 -12.08 -4.52
C VAL A 246 12.11 -10.99 -4.61
N LEU A 247 13.38 -11.34 -4.31
CA LEU A 247 14.51 -10.43 -4.49
C LEU A 247 14.76 -10.13 -5.97
N ASN A 248 15.02 -8.86 -6.28
CA ASN A 248 15.35 -8.39 -7.64
C ASN A 248 14.28 -8.77 -8.68
N ALA A 249 13.02 -8.76 -8.29
CA ALA A 249 11.91 -8.98 -9.20
C ALA A 249 11.96 -7.98 -10.37
N LYS A 250 11.77 -8.49 -11.58
CA LYS A 250 11.71 -7.61 -12.76
C LYS A 250 10.27 -7.13 -12.97
N PRO A 251 10.12 -5.88 -13.44
CA PRO A 251 8.79 -5.39 -13.85
C PRO A 251 8.18 -6.28 -14.93
N ASP A 252 6.92 -6.64 -14.75
CA ASP A 252 6.15 -7.40 -15.74
C ASP A 252 5.39 -6.44 -16.65
N ALA A 253 5.61 -6.56 -17.96
CA ALA A 253 4.99 -5.67 -18.94
C ALA A 253 3.45 -5.79 -18.95
N GLN A 254 2.89 -6.97 -18.64
CA GLN A 254 1.45 -7.20 -18.59
C GLN A 254 0.81 -6.44 -17.41
N LEU A 255 1.44 -6.48 -16.23
CA LEU A 255 0.99 -5.72 -15.06
C LEU A 255 1.05 -4.21 -15.32
N LEU A 256 2.18 -3.73 -15.87
CA LEU A 256 2.36 -2.31 -16.18
C LEU A 256 1.29 -1.82 -17.15
N LEU A 257 1.03 -2.56 -18.22
CA LEU A 257 0.05 -2.20 -19.23
C LEU A 257 -1.38 -2.26 -18.69
N ALA A 258 -1.75 -3.35 -18.00
CA ALA A 258 -3.08 -3.51 -17.42
C ALA A 258 -3.42 -2.37 -16.43
N THR A 259 -2.44 -1.92 -15.65
CA THR A 259 -2.63 -0.80 -14.71
C THR A 259 -2.83 0.52 -15.46
N VAL A 260 -2.02 0.80 -16.48
CA VAL A 260 -2.17 2.01 -17.30
C VAL A 260 -3.53 2.02 -17.99
N GLU A 261 -3.93 0.95 -18.65
CA GLU A 261 -5.21 0.83 -19.35
C GLU A 261 -6.41 1.00 -18.40
N ALA A 262 -6.32 0.42 -17.20
CA ALA A 262 -7.38 0.54 -16.20
C ALA A 262 -7.64 1.99 -15.80
N LEU A 263 -6.58 2.78 -15.67
CA LEU A 263 -6.66 4.14 -15.16
C LEU A 263 -6.90 5.20 -16.24
N THR A 264 -6.39 4.99 -17.45
CA THR A 264 -6.59 5.95 -18.57
C THR A 264 -7.92 5.77 -19.26
N ASN A 265 -8.45 4.52 -19.39
CA ASN A 265 -9.76 4.28 -19.99
C ASN A 265 -10.92 4.77 -19.11
N ALA A 266 -10.77 4.73 -17.80
CA ALA A 266 -11.75 5.26 -16.86
C ALA A 266 -11.91 6.80 -17.01
N HIS A 267 -10.84 7.49 -17.37
CA HIS A 267 -10.84 8.95 -17.56
C HIS A 267 -11.48 9.37 -18.89
N ALA A 268 -11.48 8.50 -19.91
CA ALA A 268 -12.09 8.77 -21.21
C ALA A 268 -13.62 8.54 -21.25
N ALA A 269 -14.18 7.91 -20.21
CA ALA A 269 -15.60 7.53 -20.11
C ALA A 269 -16.43 8.46 -19.19
N GLY A 270 -15.83 9.42 -18.52
CA GLY A 270 -16.45 10.42 -17.65
C GLY A 270 -16.40 11.81 -18.25
#